data_16bb4dfee0c479ef63eddf28680e2a99
#
_entry.id   16bb4dfee0c479ef63eddf28680e2a99
#
_cell.length_a   1.000
_cell.length_b   1.000
_cell.length_c   1.000
_cell.angle_alpha   90.00
_cell.angle_beta   90.00
_cell.angle_gamma   90.00
#
_symmetry.space_group_name_H-M   'P 1'
#
loop_
_entity.id
_entity.type
_entity.pdbx_description
1 polymer ?
#
loop_
_entity_poly.entity_id
_entity_poly.type
_entity_poly.pdbx_seq_one_letter_code
_entity_poly.pdbx_strand_id
1 'polypeptide(L)'
;MNILGINAYHGNASAAMVCDGRLIAAVEEERFNRVKYAAGFPSQAIGYCLKAAGLTLKDIDHVGVPRNPYARLATKIFYALRMPSFARERAKVLVKFQGIPEALAQAFDADPRIIRAKFHRIEHHQAHLASSFYCSPFERAALLSADGQIGRAHV
;
A
#
# COMPACT_ATOMS: atom_id res chain seq x y z
N MET A 1 5.05 18.24 2.77
CA MET A 1 4.00 17.23 2.45
C MET A 1 4.54 15.84 2.77
N ASN A 2 3.89 15.15 3.70
CA ASN A 2 4.34 13.85 4.24
C ASN A 2 3.41 12.74 3.74
N ILE A 3 3.97 11.78 3.02
CA ILE A 3 3.22 10.69 2.39
C ILE A 3 3.71 9.36 2.94
N LEU A 4 2.81 8.57 3.51
CA LEU A 4 3.07 7.21 3.97
C LEU A 4 2.51 6.21 2.96
N GLY A 5 3.36 5.41 2.34
CA GLY A 5 2.98 4.26 1.52
C GLY A 5 2.88 3.01 2.39
N ILE A 6 1.79 2.26 2.26
CA ILE A 6 1.56 1.03 3.04
C ILE A 6 1.18 -0.11 2.09
N ASN A 7 1.99 -1.17 2.05
CA ASN A 7 1.60 -2.46 1.47
C ASN A 7 1.20 -3.40 2.60
N ALA A 8 -0.11 -3.62 2.77
CA ALA A 8 -0.68 -4.44 3.83
C ALA A 8 -1.52 -5.60 3.29
N TYR A 9 -1.63 -6.68 4.07
CA TYR A 9 -2.48 -7.84 3.79
C TYR A 9 -2.18 -8.52 2.44
N HIS A 10 -0.96 -8.35 1.97
CA HIS A 10 -0.38 -9.00 0.81
C HIS A 10 1.03 -9.50 1.16
N GLY A 11 1.57 -10.44 0.41
CA GLY A 11 2.97 -10.86 0.59
C GLY A 11 3.92 -9.66 0.53
N ASN A 12 4.99 -9.70 1.32
CA ASN A 12 5.97 -8.61 1.47
C ASN A 12 5.34 -7.32 2.02
N ALA A 13 4.59 -7.45 3.13
CA ALA A 13 4.07 -6.29 3.84
C ALA A 13 5.20 -5.30 4.12
N SER A 14 4.99 -4.02 3.82
CA SER A 14 6.05 -3.01 3.82
C SER A 14 5.49 -1.61 4.00
N ALA A 15 6.37 -0.67 4.35
CA ALA A 15 6.05 0.75 4.41
C ALA A 15 7.16 1.60 3.79
N ALA A 16 6.78 2.77 3.29
CA ALA A 16 7.70 3.78 2.80
C ALA A 16 7.22 5.18 3.22
N MET A 17 8.15 6.07 3.54
CA MET A 17 7.89 7.47 3.89
C MET A 17 8.55 8.40 2.90
N VAL A 18 7.76 9.30 2.33
CA VAL A 18 8.21 10.36 1.44
C VAL A 18 7.86 11.70 2.07
N CYS A 19 8.86 12.57 2.25
CA CYS A 19 8.68 13.92 2.76
C CYS A 19 9.16 14.93 1.71
N ASP A 20 8.29 15.84 1.32
CA ASP A 20 8.56 16.89 0.33
C ASP A 20 9.21 16.36 -0.97
N GLY A 21 8.68 15.24 -1.47
CA GLY A 21 9.14 14.59 -2.69
C GLY A 21 10.42 13.74 -2.54
N ARG A 22 10.98 13.63 -1.33
CA ARG A 22 12.19 12.83 -1.05
C ARG A 22 11.83 11.56 -0.30
N LEU A 23 12.31 10.41 -0.80
CA LEU A 23 12.20 9.13 -0.09
C LEU A 23 13.10 9.16 1.16
N ILE A 24 12.51 9.10 2.33
CA ILE A 24 13.21 9.12 3.62
C ILE A 24 13.56 7.71 4.08
N ALA A 25 12.60 6.79 3.99
CA ALA A 25 12.78 5.40 4.38
C ALA A 25 11.81 4.49 3.61
N ALA A 26 12.25 3.26 3.35
CA ALA A 26 11.40 2.19 2.84
C ALA A 26 11.89 0.86 3.43
N VAL A 27 10.98 0.06 3.99
CA VAL A 27 11.36 -1.19 4.65
C VAL A 27 10.23 -2.20 4.63
N GLU A 28 10.59 -3.48 4.54
CA GLU A 28 9.66 -4.61 4.67
C GLU A 28 9.52 -5.05 6.13
N GLU A 29 8.32 -5.50 6.50
CA GLU A 29 7.99 -5.98 7.85
C GLU A 29 8.84 -7.21 8.23
N GLU A 30 9.24 -8.02 7.24
CA GLU A 30 10.10 -9.19 7.45
C GLU A 30 11.47 -8.86 8.05
N ARG A 31 11.96 -7.62 7.90
CA ARG A 31 13.23 -7.18 8.51
C ARG A 31 13.16 -7.18 10.03
N PHE A 32 11.99 -7.01 10.59
CA PHE A 32 11.76 -6.95 12.03
C PHE A 32 11.28 -8.29 12.60
N ASN A 33 10.28 -8.93 11.96
CA ASN A 33 9.67 -10.15 12.48
C ASN A 33 10.37 -11.45 12.00
N ARG A 34 11.31 -11.37 11.05
CA ARG A 34 12.04 -12.50 10.45
C ARG A 34 11.15 -13.54 9.75
N VAL A 35 9.92 -13.18 9.42
CA VAL A 35 8.97 -14.04 8.70
C VAL A 35 9.00 -13.67 7.22
N LYS A 36 9.49 -14.56 6.37
CA LYS A 36 9.49 -14.36 4.91
C LYS A 36 8.07 -14.23 4.38
N TYR A 37 7.88 -13.32 3.43
CA TYR A 37 6.58 -13.05 2.80
C TYR A 37 5.49 -12.67 3.81
N ALA A 38 5.85 -12.04 4.93
CA ALA A 38 4.89 -11.56 5.91
C ALA A 38 3.73 -10.82 5.23
N ALA A 39 2.50 -11.27 5.48
CA ALA A 39 1.30 -10.77 4.80
C ALA A 39 0.32 -10.09 5.77
N GLY A 40 0.82 -9.50 6.84
CA GLY A 40 0.05 -8.79 7.87
C GLY A 40 -0.07 -7.29 7.62
N PHE A 41 -0.43 -6.57 8.67
CA PHE A 41 -0.30 -5.12 8.74
C PHE A 41 1.14 -4.76 9.14
N PRO A 42 1.85 -3.88 8.39
CA PRO A 42 3.27 -3.63 8.58
C PRO A 42 3.54 -2.60 9.69
N SER A 43 3.15 -2.90 10.91
CA SER A 43 3.23 -1.95 12.04
C SER A 43 4.65 -1.55 12.40
N GLN A 44 5.60 -2.50 12.38
CA GLN A 44 7.00 -2.23 12.71
C GLN A 44 7.69 -1.43 11.58
N ALA A 45 7.40 -1.77 10.32
CA ALA A 45 7.88 -1.03 9.17
C ALA A 45 7.37 0.43 9.17
N ILE A 46 6.09 0.65 9.48
CA ILE A 46 5.51 2.00 9.62
C ILE A 46 6.19 2.75 10.76
N GLY A 47 6.34 2.13 11.93
CA GLY A 47 7.00 2.74 13.09
C GLY A 47 8.45 3.14 12.78
N TYR A 48 9.19 2.29 12.06
CA TYR A 48 10.53 2.62 11.59
C TYR A 48 10.54 3.83 10.65
N CYS A 49 9.64 3.86 9.67
CA CYS A 49 9.52 4.96 8.70
C CYS A 49 9.18 6.30 9.39
N LEU A 50 8.23 6.29 10.33
CA LEU A 50 7.88 7.46 11.14
C LEU A 50 9.08 7.96 11.95
N LYS A 51 9.77 7.05 12.64
CA LYS A 51 10.96 7.37 13.44
C LYS A 51 12.10 7.95 12.58
N ALA A 52 12.34 7.36 11.40
CA ALA A 52 13.38 7.83 10.47
C ALA A 52 13.09 9.24 9.94
N ALA A 53 11.81 9.59 9.79
CA ALA A 53 11.38 10.93 9.37
C ALA A 53 11.25 11.93 10.55
N GLY A 54 11.32 11.47 11.79
CA GLY A 54 11.05 12.31 12.97
C GLY A 54 9.58 12.75 13.08
N LEU A 55 8.65 11.95 12.53
CA LEU A 55 7.23 12.28 12.42
C LEU A 55 6.38 11.36 13.30
N THR A 56 5.15 11.81 13.53
CA THR A 56 4.07 11.05 14.20
C THR A 56 2.91 10.84 13.23
N LEU A 57 1.91 10.03 13.61
CA LEU A 57 0.70 9.82 12.80
C LEU A 57 -0.07 11.11 12.48
N LYS A 58 0.06 12.13 13.31
CA LYS A 58 -0.61 13.43 13.13
C LYS A 58 -0.02 14.25 11.99
N ASP A 59 1.25 13.99 11.67
CA ASP A 59 2.04 14.77 10.72
C ASP A 59 1.91 14.22 9.29
N ILE A 60 1.16 13.13 9.10
CA ILE A 60 0.94 12.51 7.79
C ILE A 60 -0.18 13.23 7.05
N ASP A 61 0.12 13.71 5.85
CA ASP A 61 -0.86 14.37 4.97
C ASP A 61 -1.62 13.37 4.12
N HIS A 62 -0.91 12.34 3.60
CA HIS A 62 -1.47 11.34 2.70
C HIS A 62 -1.00 9.93 3.05
N VAL A 63 -1.91 8.96 2.90
CA VAL A 63 -1.60 7.53 2.96
C VAL A 63 -1.93 6.89 1.62
N GLY A 64 -0.93 6.27 0.98
CA GLY A 64 -1.08 5.51 -0.26
C GLY A 64 -1.14 4.01 0.01
N VAL A 65 -2.17 3.33 -0.56
CA VAL A 65 -2.30 1.87 -0.46
C VAL A 65 -2.37 1.29 -1.87
N PRO A 66 -1.48 0.35 -2.27
CA PRO A 66 -1.37 -0.16 -3.63
C PRO A 66 -2.47 -1.19 -3.95
N ARG A 67 -3.72 -0.86 -3.65
CA ARG A 67 -4.87 -1.70 -3.95
C ARG A 67 -6.14 -0.89 -4.17
N ASN A 68 -6.62 -0.91 -5.40
CA ASN A 68 -7.90 -0.33 -5.74
C ASN A 68 -8.95 -1.43 -5.91
N PRO A 69 -9.86 -1.62 -4.93
CA PRO A 69 -10.91 -2.63 -4.99
C PRO A 69 -11.93 -2.38 -6.10
N TYR A 70 -12.06 -1.14 -6.56
CA TYR A 70 -13.01 -0.74 -7.60
C TYR A 70 -12.42 -0.86 -9.01
N ALA A 71 -11.11 -1.08 -9.14
CA ALA A 71 -10.50 -1.33 -10.44
C ALA A 71 -11.16 -2.56 -11.09
N ARG A 72 -11.59 -2.41 -12.37
CA ARG A 72 -12.23 -3.47 -13.18
C ARG A 72 -13.50 -4.06 -12.54
N LEU A 73 -14.35 -3.20 -12.00
CA LEU A 73 -15.57 -3.62 -11.29
C LEU A 73 -16.47 -4.51 -12.19
N ALA A 74 -16.66 -4.16 -13.46
CA ALA A 74 -17.48 -4.95 -14.40
C ALA A 74 -16.96 -6.38 -14.56
N THR A 75 -15.64 -6.55 -14.74
CA THR A 75 -15.01 -7.86 -14.83
C THR A 75 -15.17 -8.66 -13.54
N LYS A 76 -15.04 -7.99 -12.38
CA LYS A 76 -15.22 -8.65 -11.07
C LYS A 76 -16.65 -9.10 -10.84
N ILE A 77 -17.64 -8.30 -11.23
CA ILE A 77 -19.05 -8.67 -11.15
C ILE A 77 -19.33 -9.88 -12.04
N PHE A 78 -18.84 -9.89 -13.27
CA PHE A 78 -18.99 -11.02 -14.18
C PHE A 78 -18.44 -12.34 -13.59
N TYR A 79 -17.22 -12.30 -13.00
CA TYR A 79 -16.66 -13.47 -12.35
C TYR A 79 -17.37 -13.85 -11.05
N ALA A 80 -17.86 -12.87 -10.28
CA ALA A 80 -18.61 -13.12 -9.06
C ALA A 80 -19.92 -13.89 -9.32
N LEU A 81 -20.60 -13.55 -10.41
CA LEU A 81 -21.82 -14.26 -10.84
C LEU A 81 -21.54 -15.69 -11.31
N ARG A 82 -20.38 -15.92 -11.92
CA ARG A 82 -19.98 -17.27 -12.39
C ARG A 82 -19.36 -18.16 -11.32
N MET A 83 -18.70 -17.57 -10.31
CA MET A 83 -17.95 -18.28 -9.27
C MET A 83 -18.24 -17.71 -7.88
N PRO A 84 -19.39 -18.04 -7.25
CA PRO A 84 -19.80 -17.42 -5.97
C PRO A 84 -18.83 -17.69 -4.80
N SER A 85 -18.18 -18.85 -4.77
CA SER A 85 -17.17 -19.18 -3.75
C SER A 85 -15.96 -18.25 -3.80
N PHE A 86 -15.48 -17.93 -4.99
CA PHE A 86 -14.40 -17.00 -5.22
C PHE A 86 -14.78 -15.55 -4.84
N ALA A 87 -16.05 -15.17 -5.09
CA ALA A 87 -16.56 -13.86 -4.70
C ALA A 87 -16.57 -13.68 -3.17
N ARG A 88 -16.93 -14.72 -2.41
CA ARG A 88 -16.97 -14.69 -0.94
C ARG A 88 -15.57 -14.51 -0.33
N GLU A 89 -14.56 -15.21 -0.84
CA GLU A 89 -13.17 -15.04 -0.40
C GLU A 89 -12.64 -13.63 -0.71
N ARG A 90 -12.96 -13.09 -1.89
CA ARG A 90 -12.59 -11.73 -2.26
C ARG A 90 -13.28 -10.64 -1.42
N ALA A 91 -14.52 -10.87 -1.00
CA ALA A 91 -15.24 -9.95 -0.11
C ALA A 91 -14.56 -9.82 1.25
N LYS A 92 -14.08 -10.93 1.84
CA LYS A 92 -13.33 -10.91 3.11
C LYS A 92 -12.07 -10.05 3.03
N VAL A 93 -11.39 -10.09 1.89
CA VAL A 93 -10.19 -9.28 1.66
C VAL A 93 -10.54 -7.80 1.51
N LEU A 94 -11.67 -7.46 0.87
CA LEU A 94 -12.13 -6.08 0.73
C LEU A 94 -12.39 -5.41 2.08
N VAL A 95 -13.00 -6.11 3.01
CA VAL A 95 -13.28 -5.59 4.37
C VAL A 95 -11.97 -5.21 5.08
N LYS A 96 -10.92 -6.03 4.98
CA LYS A 96 -9.61 -5.72 5.58
C LYS A 96 -8.99 -4.43 5.05
N PHE A 97 -9.17 -4.14 3.76
CA PHE A 97 -8.64 -2.92 3.14
C PHE A 97 -9.47 -1.66 3.41
N GLN A 98 -10.73 -1.82 3.79
CA GLN A 98 -11.54 -0.67 4.25
C GLN A 98 -11.11 -0.22 5.64
N GLY A 99 -10.63 -1.14 6.47
CA GLY A 99 -10.18 -0.87 7.83
C GLY A 99 -8.71 -0.44 7.98
N ILE A 100 -8.05 0.07 6.92
CA ILE A 100 -6.66 0.56 7.03
C ILE A 100 -6.52 1.72 8.03
N PRO A 101 -7.41 2.75 8.04
CA PRO A 101 -7.32 3.82 9.04
C PRO A 101 -7.42 3.30 10.47
N GLU A 102 -8.35 2.38 10.72
CA GLU A 102 -8.58 1.74 12.02
C GLU A 102 -7.39 0.85 12.41
N ALA A 103 -6.87 0.07 11.46
CA ALA A 103 -5.69 -0.77 11.67
C ALA A 103 -4.44 0.07 12.00
N LEU A 104 -4.30 1.23 11.34
CA LEU A 104 -3.21 2.17 11.62
C LEU A 104 -3.34 2.75 13.02
N ALA A 105 -4.53 3.18 13.42
CA ALA A 105 -4.79 3.68 14.75
C ALA A 105 -4.54 2.61 15.82
N GLN A 106 -5.06 1.41 15.62
CA GLN A 106 -4.88 0.29 16.55
C GLN A 106 -3.40 -0.12 16.69
N ALA A 107 -2.65 -0.15 15.60
CA ALA A 107 -1.23 -0.55 15.63
C ALA A 107 -0.34 0.38 16.47
N PHE A 108 -0.76 1.63 16.65
CA PHE A 108 -0.03 2.65 17.40
C PHE A 108 -0.76 3.12 18.66
N ASP A 109 -1.77 2.39 19.12
CA ASP A 109 -2.59 2.74 20.30
C ASP A 109 -3.07 4.20 20.26
N ALA A 110 -3.54 4.62 19.08
CA ALA A 110 -3.91 5.99 18.80
C ALA A 110 -5.42 6.13 18.57
N ASP A 111 -5.98 7.29 18.94
CA ASP A 111 -7.36 7.63 18.55
C ASP A 111 -7.42 7.80 17.02
N PRO A 112 -8.29 7.08 16.28
CA PRO A 112 -8.44 7.25 14.83
C PRO A 112 -8.66 8.71 14.38
N ARG A 113 -9.22 9.54 15.25
CA ARG A 113 -9.49 10.96 14.99
C ARG A 113 -8.24 11.83 14.86
N ILE A 114 -7.09 11.36 15.35
CA ILE A 114 -5.82 12.08 15.17
C ILE A 114 -5.24 11.92 13.78
N ILE A 115 -5.64 10.87 13.05
CA ILE A 115 -5.16 10.59 11.71
C ILE A 115 -5.96 11.43 10.72
N ARG A 116 -5.41 12.60 10.36
CA ARG A 116 -6.05 13.53 9.40
C ARG A 116 -5.66 13.26 7.96
N ALA A 117 -4.82 12.25 7.72
CA ALA A 117 -4.31 11.90 6.41
C ALA A 117 -5.43 11.54 5.43
N LYS A 118 -5.29 11.95 4.18
CA LYS A 118 -6.16 11.51 3.08
C LYS A 118 -5.69 10.15 2.59
N PHE A 119 -6.59 9.16 2.56
CA PHE A 119 -6.29 7.81 2.09
C PHE A 119 -6.51 7.69 0.58
N HIS A 120 -5.49 7.22 -0.13
CA HIS A 120 -5.50 7.01 -1.58
C HIS A 120 -5.36 5.54 -1.91
N ARG A 121 -6.25 5.04 -2.77
CA ARG A 121 -6.20 3.68 -3.28
C ARG A 121 -5.60 3.70 -4.68
N ILE A 122 -4.39 3.19 -4.79
CA ILE A 122 -3.60 3.22 -6.01
C ILE A 122 -3.75 1.86 -6.72
N GLU A 123 -3.78 1.86 -8.03
CA GLU A 123 -3.77 0.62 -8.81
C GLU A 123 -2.41 -0.06 -8.66
N HIS A 124 -2.41 -1.39 -8.51
CA HIS A 124 -1.22 -2.17 -8.16
C HIS A 124 -0.05 -1.98 -9.15
N HIS A 125 -0.32 -2.12 -10.44
CA HIS A 125 0.72 -1.93 -11.46
C HIS A 125 1.22 -0.49 -11.53
N GLN A 126 0.33 0.50 -11.34
CA GLN A 126 0.73 1.91 -11.27
C GLN A 126 1.66 2.17 -10.08
N ALA A 127 1.41 1.51 -8.94
CA ALA A 127 2.30 1.64 -7.78
C ALA A 127 3.70 1.08 -8.07
N HIS A 128 3.81 -0.07 -8.76
CA HIS A 128 5.10 -0.62 -9.18
C HIS A 128 5.83 0.30 -10.15
N LEU A 129 5.14 0.80 -11.18
CA LEU A 129 5.73 1.71 -12.15
C LEU A 129 6.19 3.02 -11.51
N ALA A 130 5.36 3.61 -10.64
CA ALA A 130 5.68 4.83 -9.92
C ALA A 130 6.90 4.66 -9.01
N SER A 131 7.01 3.56 -8.27
CA SER A 131 8.14 3.29 -7.38
C SER A 131 9.46 3.20 -8.14
N SER A 132 9.45 2.63 -9.35
CA SER A 132 10.63 2.54 -10.20
C SER A 132 10.99 3.89 -10.82
N PHE A 133 10.00 4.61 -11.34
CA PHE A 133 10.22 5.86 -12.07
C PHE A 133 10.64 7.01 -11.16
N TYR A 134 9.89 7.26 -10.08
CA TYR A 134 10.15 8.39 -9.20
C TYR A 134 11.43 8.23 -8.35
N CYS A 135 11.96 7.01 -8.24
CA CYS A 135 13.26 6.76 -7.62
C CYS A 135 14.41 6.74 -8.64
N SER A 136 14.13 6.93 -9.93
CA SER A 136 15.12 6.96 -11.00
C SER A 136 15.58 8.39 -11.30
N PRO A 137 16.72 8.57 -11.97
CA PRO A 137 17.19 9.89 -12.41
C PRO A 137 16.53 10.36 -13.73
N PHE A 138 15.59 9.61 -14.30
CA PHE A 138 15.04 9.90 -15.62
C PHE A 138 13.86 10.86 -15.54
N GLU A 139 13.85 11.89 -16.37
CA GLU A 139 12.71 12.80 -16.54
C GLU A 139 11.60 12.17 -17.40
N ARG A 140 11.98 11.28 -18.32
CA ARG A 140 11.07 10.54 -19.20
C ARG A 140 11.60 9.12 -19.40
N ALA A 141 10.71 8.13 -19.29
CA ALA A 141 11.05 6.72 -19.50
C ALA A 141 9.84 5.92 -19.96
N ALA A 142 10.07 4.87 -20.73
CA ALA A 142 9.10 3.81 -20.94
C ALA A 142 9.14 2.88 -19.72
N LEU A 143 7.97 2.55 -19.16
CA LEU A 143 7.85 1.73 -17.98
C LEU A 143 7.16 0.41 -18.29
N LEU A 144 7.75 -0.70 -17.85
CA LEU A 144 7.19 -2.05 -18.00
C LEU A 144 6.98 -2.65 -16.60
N SER A 145 5.75 -3.07 -16.32
CA SER A 145 5.43 -3.87 -15.13
C SER A 145 5.13 -5.31 -15.56
N ALA A 146 5.94 -6.26 -15.08
CA ALA A 146 5.73 -7.69 -15.25
C ALA A 146 5.53 -8.28 -13.85
N ASP A 147 4.29 -8.61 -13.52
CA ASP A 147 3.93 -9.32 -12.29
C ASP A 147 3.70 -10.80 -12.60
N GLY A 148 3.61 -11.67 -11.59
CA GLY A 148 3.49 -13.14 -11.73
C GLY A 148 2.34 -13.64 -12.61
N GLN A 149 1.51 -12.73 -13.13
CA GLN A 149 0.53 -12.95 -14.21
C GLN A 149 0.65 -11.82 -15.23
N ILE A 150 1.02 -12.16 -16.46
CA ILE A 150 1.02 -11.35 -17.70
C ILE A 150 1.29 -9.85 -17.50
N GLY A 151 2.48 -9.42 -17.90
CA GLY A 151 2.93 -8.03 -17.82
C GLY A 151 2.04 -7.02 -18.55
N ARG A 152 2.06 -5.76 -18.11
CA ARG A 152 1.44 -4.62 -18.78
C ARG A 152 2.51 -3.58 -19.05
N ALA A 153 2.52 -3.09 -20.28
CA ALA A 153 3.33 -1.95 -20.68
C ALA A 153 2.47 -0.66 -20.63
N HIS A 154 3.04 0.42 -20.07
CA HIS A 154 2.50 1.77 -20.18
C HIS A 154 3.58 2.66 -20.80
N VAL A 155 3.21 3.42 -21.81
CA VAL A 155 4.08 4.36 -22.53
C VAL A 155 3.64 5.77 -22.21
#